data_1d4edde449ec79d3cadccba1c97088a5
#
_entry.id   1d4edde449ec79d3cadccba1c97088a5
#
_cell.length_a   1.000
_cell.length_b   1.000
_cell.length_c   1.000
_cell.angle_alpha   90.00
_cell.angle_beta   90.00
_cell.angle_gamma   90.00
#
_symmetry.space_group_name_H-M   'P 1'
#
loop_
_entity.id
_entity.type
_entity.pdbx_description
1 polymer ?
#
loop_
_entity_poly.entity_id
_entity_poly.type
_entity_poly.pdbx_seq_one_letter_code
_entity_poly.pdbx_strand_id
1 'polypeptide(L)'
;RPLEPLAHCSRALRCGDMVMQSGTTAIDPDGNVVAPGDQYTQTRVCFDIIGVAMEEGGLPLADIVYTKIFVTDMAKSSEQHEAKLEALGDDIRPIGTFMSILALIGPETAIEIEAEAILGAASARKNFYTANEREKARGYARAVAVGDVVHVSGCTSVDPTGVVLSPGDWAAQVDLCHEHA
;
A
#
# COMPACT_ATOMS: atom_id res chain seq x y z
N ARG A 1 20.08 6.40 3.84
CA ARG A 1 19.65 6.32 5.25
C ARG A 1 20.62 5.44 6.04
N PRO A 2 20.76 5.64 7.36
CA PRO A 2 21.79 4.94 8.15
C PRO A 2 21.54 3.43 8.30
N LEU A 3 20.30 2.96 8.14
CA LEU A 3 19.96 1.56 8.35
C LEU A 3 20.18 0.66 7.13
N GLU A 4 20.10 1.17 5.92
CA GLU A 4 20.18 0.37 4.70
C GLU A 4 21.53 -0.34 4.52
N PRO A 5 22.69 0.30 4.75
CA PRO A 5 23.98 -0.39 4.70
C PRO A 5 24.13 -1.45 5.80
N LEU A 6 23.54 -1.22 6.98
CA LEU A 6 23.60 -2.16 8.12
C LEU A 6 22.69 -3.37 7.89
N ALA A 7 21.53 -3.16 7.28
CA ALA A 7 20.57 -4.21 6.97
C ALA A 7 20.87 -4.95 5.66
N HIS A 8 21.93 -4.55 4.92
CA HIS A 8 22.27 -5.09 3.61
C HIS A 8 21.08 -5.09 2.62
N CYS A 9 20.28 -4.02 2.64
CA CYS A 9 19.12 -3.85 1.76
C CYS A 9 19.23 -2.58 0.94
N SER A 10 18.44 -2.51 -0.14
CA SER A 10 18.22 -1.30 -0.93
C SER A 10 16.88 -0.69 -0.58
N ARG A 11 16.78 0.63 -0.55
CA ARG A 11 15.51 1.34 -0.33
C ARG A 11 14.54 1.08 -1.47
N ALA A 12 15.03 1.12 -2.70
CA ALA A 12 14.27 0.81 -3.88
C ALA A 12 15.17 0.14 -4.92
N LEU A 13 14.57 -0.63 -5.82
CA LEU A 13 15.21 -1.22 -6.99
C LEU A 13 14.43 -0.80 -8.23
N ARG A 14 15.16 -0.31 -9.25
CA ARG A 14 14.57 -0.07 -10.56
C ARG A 14 14.98 -1.18 -11.52
N CYS A 15 14.00 -1.75 -12.21
CA CYS A 15 14.22 -2.74 -13.28
C CYS A 15 13.39 -2.32 -14.50
N GLY A 16 14.05 -1.77 -15.51
CA GLY A 16 13.37 -1.18 -16.67
C GLY A 16 12.46 -0.02 -16.24
N ASP A 17 11.18 -0.16 -16.54
CA ASP A 17 10.16 0.84 -16.20
C ASP A 17 9.52 0.65 -14.82
N MET A 18 9.87 -0.43 -14.10
CA MET A 18 9.35 -0.73 -12.77
C MET A 18 10.31 -0.28 -11.68
N VAL A 19 9.77 0.33 -10.62
CA VAL A 19 10.45 0.57 -9.34
C VAL A 19 9.71 -0.18 -8.26
N MET A 20 10.44 -0.98 -7.48
CA MET A 20 9.97 -1.68 -6.29
C MET A 20 10.59 -1.02 -5.07
N GLN A 21 9.76 -0.54 -4.19
CA GLN A 21 10.13 0.09 -2.92
C GLN A 21 10.01 -0.93 -1.80
N SER A 22 11.09 -1.13 -1.03
CA SER A 22 11.06 -2.02 0.14
C SER A 22 10.23 -1.44 1.28
N GLY A 23 9.90 -2.26 2.27
CA GLY A 23 9.16 -1.85 3.45
C GLY A 23 9.69 -0.55 4.05
N THR A 24 8.80 0.40 4.26
CA THR A 24 9.09 1.74 4.77
C THR A 24 8.30 1.98 6.04
N THR A 25 9.01 2.25 7.11
CA THR A 25 8.47 2.68 8.41
C THR A 25 8.80 4.15 8.65
N ALA A 26 8.06 4.80 9.54
CA ALA A 26 8.25 6.21 9.89
C ALA A 26 9.46 6.40 10.82
N ILE A 27 10.66 6.25 10.27
CA ILE A 27 11.93 6.43 11.00
C ILE A 27 12.69 7.61 10.40
N ASP A 28 13.13 8.52 11.27
CA ASP A 28 13.91 9.70 10.89
C ASP A 28 15.37 9.35 10.49
N PRO A 29 16.15 10.30 9.95
CA PRO A 29 17.56 10.06 9.62
C PRO A 29 18.45 9.66 10.79
N ASP A 30 18.07 9.98 12.02
CA ASP A 30 18.81 9.64 13.23
C ASP A 30 18.45 8.25 13.77
N GLY A 31 17.44 7.58 13.16
CA GLY A 31 17.00 6.24 13.53
C GLY A 31 15.87 6.21 14.57
N ASN A 32 15.26 7.36 14.90
CA ASN A 32 14.14 7.41 15.84
C ASN A 32 12.81 7.21 15.14
N VAL A 33 11.86 6.56 15.82
CA VAL A 33 10.49 6.45 15.34
C VAL A 33 9.80 7.80 15.42
N VAL A 34 9.25 8.27 14.30
CA VAL A 34 8.47 9.51 14.25
C VAL A 34 7.07 9.24 14.76
N ALA A 35 6.56 10.11 15.64
CA ALA A 35 5.20 10.04 16.19
C ALA A 35 4.82 8.62 16.67
N PRO A 36 5.46 8.09 17.73
CA PRO A 36 5.22 6.74 18.23
C PRO A 36 3.72 6.43 18.45
N GLY A 37 3.24 5.35 17.81
CA GLY A 37 1.85 4.89 17.93
C GLY A 37 0.78 5.73 17.20
N ASP A 38 1.16 6.83 16.55
CA ASP A 38 0.28 7.65 15.71
C ASP A 38 0.30 7.13 14.27
N GLN A 39 -0.70 6.33 13.93
CA GLN A 39 -0.80 5.66 12.64
C GLN A 39 -1.03 6.63 11.48
N TYR A 40 -1.75 7.74 11.72
CA TYR A 40 -1.96 8.78 10.69
C TYR A 40 -0.64 9.46 10.33
N THR A 41 0.05 10.03 11.32
CA THR A 41 1.33 10.74 11.09
C THR A 41 2.39 9.81 10.51
N GLN A 42 2.49 8.57 11.02
CA GLN A 42 3.44 7.60 10.49
C GLN A 42 3.13 7.22 9.03
N THR A 43 1.86 7.13 8.64
CA THR A 43 1.47 6.91 7.24
C THR A 43 1.97 8.04 6.33
N ARG A 44 1.77 9.30 6.73
CA ARG A 44 2.24 10.46 5.98
C ARG A 44 3.75 10.43 5.80
N VAL A 45 4.49 10.22 6.88
CA VAL A 45 5.96 10.12 6.85
C VAL A 45 6.43 8.98 5.93
N CYS A 46 5.77 7.81 5.96
CA CYS A 46 6.10 6.73 5.04
C CYS A 46 5.94 7.14 3.57
N PHE A 47 4.85 7.82 3.21
CA PHE A 47 4.66 8.29 1.83
C PHE A 47 5.63 9.40 1.43
N ASP A 48 6.02 10.28 2.33
CA ASP A 48 7.07 11.28 2.06
C ASP A 48 8.41 10.59 1.74
N ILE A 49 8.78 9.56 2.51
CA ILE A 49 9.97 8.76 2.27
C ILE A 49 9.90 8.00 0.95
N ILE A 50 8.75 7.39 0.64
CA ILE A 50 8.50 6.68 -0.61
C ILE A 50 8.60 7.65 -1.78
N GLY A 51 8.02 8.84 -1.66
CA GLY A 51 8.08 9.89 -2.68
C GLY A 51 9.51 10.25 -3.06
N VAL A 52 10.36 10.50 -2.07
CA VAL A 52 11.79 10.79 -2.29
C VAL A 52 12.48 9.62 -3.01
N ALA A 53 12.26 8.39 -2.57
CA ALA A 53 12.88 7.23 -3.19
C ALA A 53 12.40 6.98 -4.63
N MET A 54 11.12 7.24 -4.92
CA MET A 54 10.58 7.17 -6.28
C MET A 54 11.20 8.23 -7.18
N GLU A 55 11.32 9.47 -6.71
CA GLU A 55 11.97 10.56 -7.47
C GLU A 55 13.45 10.26 -7.76
N GLU A 56 14.20 9.72 -6.79
CA GLU A 56 15.56 9.23 -6.99
C GLU A 56 15.62 8.11 -8.02
N GLY A 57 14.59 7.27 -8.08
CA GLY A 57 14.39 6.24 -9.11
C GLY A 57 13.97 6.79 -10.47
N GLY A 58 13.66 8.10 -10.57
CA GLY A 58 13.23 8.76 -11.79
C GLY A 58 11.73 8.62 -12.10
N LEU A 59 10.89 8.31 -11.10
CA LEU A 59 9.44 8.20 -11.22
C LEU A 59 8.75 9.17 -10.26
N PRO A 60 7.67 9.85 -10.66
CA PRO A 60 6.84 10.60 -9.72
C PRO A 60 6.02 9.65 -8.83
N LEU A 61 5.64 10.10 -7.64
CA LEU A 61 4.77 9.37 -6.73
C LEU A 61 3.43 8.96 -7.41
N ALA A 62 2.98 9.76 -8.37
CA ALA A 62 1.77 9.50 -9.17
C ALA A 62 1.83 8.21 -10.00
N ASP A 63 3.02 7.68 -10.26
CA ASP A 63 3.21 6.43 -11.00
C ASP A 63 3.05 5.17 -10.15
N ILE A 64 2.76 5.29 -8.84
CA ILE A 64 2.49 4.14 -7.96
C ILE A 64 1.26 3.38 -8.48
N VAL A 65 1.43 2.06 -8.69
CA VAL A 65 0.37 1.14 -9.13
C VAL A 65 -0.07 0.16 -8.04
N TYR A 66 0.79 -0.09 -7.05
CA TYR A 66 0.53 -1.01 -5.96
C TYR A 66 1.06 -0.48 -4.63
N THR A 67 0.29 -0.70 -3.57
CA THR A 67 0.73 -0.53 -2.18
C THR A 67 0.38 -1.75 -1.34
N LYS A 68 1.32 -2.24 -0.54
CA LYS A 68 1.07 -3.22 0.50
C LYS A 68 1.32 -2.56 1.85
N ILE A 69 0.34 -2.61 2.72
CA ILE A 69 0.33 -1.86 3.97
C ILE A 69 0.10 -2.82 5.13
N PHE A 70 1.03 -2.80 6.07
CA PHE A 70 1.00 -3.57 7.30
C PHE A 70 0.74 -2.62 8.46
N VAL A 71 -0.21 -2.97 9.34
CA VAL A 71 -0.52 -2.19 10.55
C VAL A 71 -0.55 -3.07 11.78
N THR A 72 -0.18 -2.53 12.93
CA THR A 72 -0.26 -3.24 14.21
C THR A 72 -1.60 -3.05 14.91
N ASP A 73 -2.37 -2.02 14.55
CA ASP A 73 -3.71 -1.75 15.09
C ASP A 73 -4.73 -1.50 13.96
N MET A 74 -5.53 -2.51 13.65
CA MET A 74 -6.59 -2.42 12.63
C MET A 74 -7.73 -1.49 13.03
N ALA A 75 -7.94 -1.23 14.32
CA ALA A 75 -8.99 -0.31 14.77
C ALA A 75 -8.75 1.14 14.31
N LYS A 76 -7.48 1.49 14.05
CA LYS A 76 -7.07 2.80 13.52
C LYS A 76 -6.99 2.85 11.97
N SER A 77 -7.58 1.87 11.28
CA SER A 77 -7.50 1.80 9.81
C SER A 77 -8.07 3.02 9.08
N SER A 78 -9.04 3.73 9.66
CA SER A 78 -9.58 4.98 9.11
C SER A 78 -8.52 6.09 9.03
N GLU A 79 -7.70 6.24 10.08
CA GLU A 79 -6.61 7.21 10.14
C GLU A 79 -5.58 6.97 9.03
N GLN A 80 -5.23 5.69 8.80
CA GLN A 80 -4.32 5.29 7.74
C GLN A 80 -4.89 5.59 6.35
N HIS A 81 -6.18 5.29 6.11
CA HIS A 81 -6.80 5.54 4.81
C HIS A 81 -6.89 7.03 4.49
N GLU A 82 -7.23 7.85 5.48
CA GLU A 82 -7.25 9.31 5.36
C GLU A 82 -5.85 9.84 4.98
N ALA A 83 -4.83 9.48 5.75
CA ALA A 83 -3.45 9.88 5.49
C ALA A 83 -2.94 9.44 4.10
N LYS A 84 -3.30 8.22 3.65
CA LYS A 84 -2.98 7.74 2.30
C LYS A 84 -3.65 8.59 1.21
N LEU A 85 -4.95 8.88 1.35
CA LEU A 85 -5.69 9.70 0.39
C LEU A 85 -5.10 11.10 0.27
N GLU A 86 -4.71 11.71 1.39
CA GLU A 86 -4.04 13.01 1.39
C GLU A 86 -2.66 12.96 0.75
N ALA A 87 -1.89 11.89 0.97
CA ALA A 87 -0.55 11.75 0.40
C ALA A 87 -0.56 11.50 -1.10
N LEU A 88 -1.47 10.68 -1.60
CA LEU A 88 -1.55 10.29 -3.01
C LEU A 88 -2.48 11.20 -3.83
N GLY A 89 -3.45 11.85 -3.19
CA GLY A 89 -4.52 12.57 -3.87
C GLY A 89 -5.62 11.65 -4.40
N ASP A 90 -6.74 12.24 -4.77
CA ASP A 90 -7.95 11.49 -5.18
C ASP A 90 -7.82 10.76 -6.52
N ASP A 91 -6.91 11.19 -7.38
CA ASP A 91 -6.74 10.63 -8.72
C ASP A 91 -5.83 9.39 -8.74
N ILE A 92 -4.95 9.24 -7.74
CA ILE A 92 -4.01 8.13 -7.64
C ILE A 92 -4.63 7.03 -6.77
N ARG A 93 -5.19 6.02 -7.43
CA ARG A 93 -5.82 4.88 -6.77
C ARG A 93 -5.10 3.58 -7.15
N PRO A 94 -3.98 3.28 -6.48
CA PRO A 94 -3.27 2.03 -6.74
C PRO A 94 -4.12 0.84 -6.33
N ILE A 95 -3.75 -0.35 -6.77
CA ILE A 95 -4.22 -1.56 -6.10
C ILE A 95 -3.64 -1.62 -4.68
N GLY A 96 -4.26 -2.38 -3.79
CA GLY A 96 -3.82 -2.45 -2.41
C GLY A 96 -4.03 -3.80 -1.75
N THR A 97 -3.10 -4.12 -0.85
CA THR A 97 -3.28 -5.14 0.17
C THR A 97 -3.06 -4.48 1.53
N PHE A 98 -4.03 -4.65 2.43
CA PHE A 98 -4.01 -4.06 3.76
C PHE A 98 -4.15 -5.17 4.81
N MET A 99 -3.15 -5.30 5.69
CA MET A 99 -3.05 -6.41 6.62
C MET A 99 -2.72 -5.95 8.04
N SER A 100 -3.37 -6.58 9.02
CA SER A 100 -2.94 -6.51 10.41
C SER A 100 -1.87 -7.55 10.67
N ILE A 101 -0.80 -7.15 11.36
CA ILE A 101 0.30 -8.00 11.78
C ILE A 101 0.53 -7.85 13.29
N LEU A 102 1.21 -8.82 13.87
CA LEU A 102 1.43 -8.85 15.31
C LEU A 102 2.38 -7.74 15.78
N ALA A 103 3.46 -7.49 15.04
CA ALA A 103 4.47 -6.49 15.36
C ALA A 103 5.28 -6.11 14.12
N LEU A 104 5.87 -4.92 14.14
CA LEU A 104 6.91 -4.45 13.25
C LEU A 104 8.27 -4.50 13.96
N ILE A 105 9.35 -4.20 13.23
CA ILE A 105 10.72 -4.30 13.74
C ILE A 105 10.99 -3.36 14.93
N GLY A 106 10.33 -2.20 14.95
CA GLY A 106 10.41 -1.24 16.07
C GLY A 106 9.14 -1.29 16.93
N PRO A 107 9.24 -1.33 18.26
CA PRO A 107 8.07 -1.50 19.14
C PRO A 107 7.05 -0.36 19.05
N GLU A 108 7.47 0.82 18.60
CA GLU A 108 6.63 2.01 18.48
C GLU A 108 6.22 2.33 17.03
N THR A 109 6.63 1.47 16.07
CA THR A 109 6.17 1.55 14.68
C THR A 109 4.79 0.95 14.56
N ALA A 110 3.85 1.74 14.05
CA ALA A 110 2.45 1.33 13.89
C ALA A 110 2.12 0.90 12.47
N ILE A 111 2.98 1.27 11.50
CA ILE A 111 2.76 1.03 10.06
C ILE A 111 4.06 0.76 9.31
N GLU A 112 3.96 -0.09 8.30
CA GLU A 112 4.98 -0.29 7.26
C GLU A 112 4.30 -0.34 5.89
N ILE A 113 4.92 0.30 4.89
CA ILE A 113 4.37 0.39 3.52
C ILE A 113 5.43 -0.07 2.52
N GLU A 114 5.05 -1.03 1.66
CA GLU A 114 5.73 -1.36 0.41
C GLU A 114 4.98 -0.71 -0.75
N ALA A 115 5.69 -0.31 -1.80
CA ALA A 115 5.09 0.28 -2.99
C ALA A 115 5.77 -0.19 -4.27
N GLU A 116 4.98 -0.26 -5.35
CA GLU A 116 5.48 -0.50 -6.71
C GLU A 116 4.96 0.60 -7.62
N ALA A 117 5.83 1.08 -8.51
CA ALA A 117 5.51 2.10 -9.50
C ALA A 117 5.97 1.65 -10.89
N ILE A 118 5.24 2.10 -11.91
CA ILE A 118 5.58 1.86 -13.31
C ILE A 118 5.67 3.22 -14.01
N LEU A 119 6.80 3.48 -14.66
CA LEU A 119 7.07 4.74 -15.36
C LEU A 119 5.94 5.09 -16.33
N GLY A 120 5.37 6.29 -16.18
CA GLY A 120 4.27 6.79 -16.99
C GLY A 120 2.88 6.26 -16.62
N ALA A 121 2.77 5.46 -15.55
CA ALA A 121 1.48 4.92 -15.11
C ALA A 121 0.47 6.02 -14.76
N ALA A 122 0.90 7.18 -14.29
CA ALA A 122 0.01 8.30 -14.01
C ALA A 122 -0.88 8.69 -15.19
N SER A 123 -0.36 8.59 -16.41
CA SER A 123 -1.10 8.93 -17.64
C SER A 123 -1.64 7.73 -18.40
N ALA A 124 -1.06 6.54 -18.20
CA ALA A 124 -1.36 5.33 -18.99
C ALA A 124 -2.25 4.34 -18.25
N ARG A 125 -2.43 4.48 -16.93
CA ARG A 125 -3.20 3.53 -16.13
C ARG A 125 -4.68 3.54 -16.50
N LYS A 126 -5.26 2.34 -16.43
CA LYS A 126 -6.71 2.14 -16.44
C LYS A 126 -7.10 1.44 -15.14
N ASN A 127 -7.87 2.13 -14.32
CA ASN A 127 -8.38 1.59 -13.07
C ASN A 127 -9.72 0.91 -13.27
N PHE A 128 -9.89 -0.25 -12.64
CA PHE A 128 -11.14 -1.01 -12.62
C PHE A 128 -11.69 -1.02 -11.19
N TYR A 129 -13.01 -0.94 -11.09
CA TYR A 129 -13.74 -0.92 -9.82
C TYR A 129 -14.90 -1.91 -9.88
N THR A 130 -15.25 -2.45 -8.72
CA THR A 130 -16.47 -3.23 -8.54
C THR A 130 -17.60 -2.34 -7.98
N ALA A 131 -18.74 -2.92 -7.65
CA ALA A 131 -19.81 -2.23 -6.94
C ALA A 131 -19.48 -1.95 -5.45
N ASN A 132 -18.30 -2.34 -4.97
CA ASN A 132 -17.90 -2.15 -3.58
C ASN A 132 -17.48 -0.69 -3.32
N GLU A 133 -18.34 0.06 -2.64
CA GLU A 133 -18.10 1.46 -2.32
C GLU A 133 -16.84 1.71 -1.48
N ARG A 134 -16.32 0.68 -0.79
CA ARG A 134 -15.07 0.78 -0.03
C ARG A 134 -13.86 1.04 -0.90
N GLU A 135 -13.87 0.61 -2.16
CA GLU A 135 -12.77 0.87 -3.10
C GLU A 135 -12.52 2.37 -3.25
N LYS A 136 -13.59 3.13 -3.46
CA LYS A 136 -13.53 4.60 -3.56
C LYS A 136 -13.22 5.24 -2.20
N ALA A 137 -13.94 4.83 -1.16
CA ALA A 137 -13.80 5.41 0.18
C ALA A 137 -12.40 5.22 0.78
N ARG A 138 -11.70 4.14 0.43
CA ARG A 138 -10.36 3.80 0.92
C ARG A 138 -9.24 4.09 -0.06
N GLY A 139 -9.55 4.73 -1.20
CA GLY A 139 -8.56 5.18 -2.17
C GLY A 139 -7.76 4.06 -2.83
N TYR A 140 -8.44 2.98 -3.29
CA TYR A 140 -7.80 1.92 -4.07
C TYR A 140 -8.70 1.45 -5.22
N ALA A 141 -8.09 0.87 -6.25
CA ALA A 141 -8.79 0.21 -7.36
C ALA A 141 -8.82 -1.30 -7.15
N ARG A 142 -9.83 -1.99 -7.69
CA ARG A 142 -9.88 -3.46 -7.73
C ARG A 142 -8.76 -4.01 -8.58
N ALA A 143 -8.53 -3.41 -9.74
CA ALA A 143 -7.40 -3.72 -10.59
C ALA A 143 -6.88 -2.45 -11.27
N VAL A 144 -5.61 -2.46 -11.64
CA VAL A 144 -4.93 -1.43 -12.42
C VAL A 144 -4.24 -2.10 -13.61
N ALA A 145 -4.55 -1.66 -14.83
CA ALA A 145 -3.83 -2.07 -16.02
C ALA A 145 -2.85 -0.95 -16.44
N VAL A 146 -1.62 -1.34 -16.80
CA VAL A 146 -0.62 -0.48 -17.43
C VAL A 146 0.05 -1.28 -18.54
N GLY A 147 -0.09 -0.84 -19.78
CA GLY A 147 0.34 -1.63 -20.95
C GLY A 147 -0.39 -2.97 -20.99
N ASP A 148 0.38 -4.04 -21.11
CA ASP A 148 -0.13 -5.42 -21.21
C ASP A 148 -0.23 -6.13 -19.85
N VAL A 149 0.04 -5.41 -18.74
CA VAL A 149 0.02 -5.98 -17.38
C VAL A 149 -1.18 -5.49 -16.61
N VAL A 150 -1.87 -6.43 -15.95
CA VAL A 150 -2.97 -6.14 -15.02
C VAL A 150 -2.54 -6.55 -13.61
N HIS A 151 -2.58 -5.60 -12.70
CA HIS A 151 -2.37 -5.82 -11.27
C HIS A 151 -3.73 -5.89 -10.59
N VAL A 152 -3.94 -6.88 -9.72
CA VAL A 152 -5.21 -7.08 -8.99
C VAL A 152 -4.98 -6.88 -7.50
N SER A 153 -5.87 -6.14 -6.85
CA SER A 153 -5.87 -5.92 -5.39
C SER A 153 -6.06 -7.23 -4.62
N GLY A 154 -5.61 -7.25 -3.38
CA GLY A 154 -5.96 -8.33 -2.45
C GLY A 154 -7.48 -8.50 -2.36
N CYS A 155 -7.94 -9.74 -2.55
CA CYS A 155 -9.35 -10.12 -2.48
C CYS A 155 -9.63 -10.90 -1.21
N THR A 156 -10.80 -10.69 -0.63
CA THR A 156 -11.30 -11.41 0.54
C THR A 156 -12.72 -11.88 0.28
N SER A 157 -13.16 -12.90 1.01
CA SER A 157 -14.53 -13.44 0.94
C SER A 157 -15.52 -12.53 1.69
N VAL A 158 -15.60 -11.26 1.30
CA VAL A 158 -16.45 -10.25 1.93
C VAL A 158 -17.39 -9.67 0.89
N ASP A 159 -18.68 -9.61 1.21
CA ASP A 159 -19.66 -9.00 0.33
C ASP A 159 -19.50 -7.47 0.19
N PRO A 160 -20.19 -6.80 -0.73
CA PRO A 160 -20.11 -5.34 -0.89
C PRO A 160 -20.46 -4.54 0.38
N THR A 161 -21.25 -5.12 1.29
CA THR A 161 -21.63 -4.48 2.56
C THR A 161 -20.58 -4.68 3.66
N GLY A 162 -19.64 -5.62 3.46
CA GLY A 162 -18.54 -5.92 4.36
C GLY A 162 -18.79 -7.08 5.31
N VAL A 163 -19.78 -7.88 5.02
CA VAL A 163 -20.04 -9.13 5.76
C VAL A 163 -19.13 -10.23 5.23
N VAL A 164 -18.47 -10.94 6.14
CA VAL A 164 -17.64 -12.11 5.79
C VAL A 164 -18.55 -13.23 5.33
N LEU A 165 -18.30 -13.73 4.12
CA LEU A 165 -18.98 -14.88 3.56
C LEU A 165 -18.28 -16.19 3.93
N SER A 166 -19.06 -17.25 4.16
CA SER A 166 -18.54 -18.58 4.51
C SER A 166 -17.49 -18.59 5.63
N PRO A 167 -17.74 -17.97 6.81
CA PRO A 167 -16.76 -17.89 7.88
C PRO A 167 -16.37 -19.30 8.37
N GLY A 168 -15.07 -19.56 8.43
CA GLY A 168 -14.51 -20.87 8.84
C GLY A 168 -14.39 -21.91 7.72
N ASP A 169 -15.01 -21.69 6.57
CA ASP A 169 -14.87 -22.56 5.40
C ASP A 169 -13.81 -22.02 4.44
N TRP A 170 -12.57 -22.52 4.55
CA TRP A 170 -11.44 -22.08 3.76
C TRP A 170 -11.62 -22.30 2.26
N ALA A 171 -12.21 -23.44 1.86
CA ALA A 171 -12.38 -23.76 0.44
C ALA A 171 -13.39 -22.79 -0.20
N ALA A 172 -14.56 -22.61 0.41
CA ALA A 172 -15.55 -21.66 -0.06
C ALA A 172 -15.02 -20.21 -0.07
N GLN A 173 -14.22 -19.81 0.92
CA GLN A 173 -13.62 -18.48 0.93
C GLN A 173 -12.59 -18.28 -0.20
N VAL A 174 -11.81 -19.30 -0.54
CA VAL A 174 -10.86 -19.24 -1.66
C VAL A 174 -11.62 -19.09 -2.99
N ASP A 175 -12.67 -19.86 -3.20
CA ASP A 175 -13.50 -19.77 -4.40
C ASP A 175 -14.09 -18.35 -4.55
N LEU A 176 -14.68 -17.80 -3.48
CA LEU A 176 -15.19 -16.43 -3.45
C LEU A 176 -14.11 -15.37 -3.73
N CYS A 177 -12.88 -15.56 -3.23
CA CYS A 177 -11.78 -14.65 -3.55
C CYS A 177 -11.44 -14.65 -5.04
N HIS A 178 -11.46 -15.82 -5.70
CA HIS A 178 -11.26 -15.91 -7.15
C HIS A 178 -12.40 -15.28 -7.96
N GLU A 179 -13.64 -15.40 -7.49
CA GLU A 179 -14.79 -14.75 -8.11
C GLU A 179 -14.73 -13.22 -7.99
N HIS A 180 -14.12 -12.71 -6.92
CA HIS A 180 -13.99 -11.27 -6.66
C HIS A 180 -12.75 -10.63 -7.33
N ALA A 181 -11.81 -11.43 -7.84
CA ALA A 181 -10.61 -10.96 -8.51
C ALA A 181 -10.87 -10.64 -9.98
#